data_209d0d1fa06d415bc89b8ecd9a6bcee0
#
_entry.id   209d0d1fa06d415bc89b8ecd9a6bcee0
#
_cell.length_a   1.000
_cell.length_b   1.000
_cell.length_c   1.000
_cell.angle_alpha   90.00
_cell.angle_beta   90.00
_cell.angle_gamma   90.00
#
_symmetry.space_group_name_H-M   'P 1'
#
loop_
_entity.id
_entity.type
_entity.pdbx_description
1 polymer ?
#
loop_
_entity_poly.entity_id
_entity_poly.type
_entity_poly.pdbx_seq_one_letter_code
_entity_poly.pdbx_strand_id
1 'polypeptide(L)'
;SCTAQQPKPEEVIEIINRVNNYWQETHPQHGRSFWDNAAYHTGNMEVFFLTGNPECYAYSEAWAEHNEWKGAKSDNKEEWKYSYGESDDYVLFGDYQICFQTYADLYTVKPDSGKIARAREVMEYQMSTDKNDYWWWADGLYMVMPVMTKMYKLTGNPLYLEKLHE
;
A
#
# COMPACT_ATOMS: atom_id res chain seq x y z
N SER A 1 -14.51 32.35 -25.32
CA SER A 1 -13.77 31.14 -24.96
C SER A 1 -13.08 31.39 -23.60
N CYS A 2 -13.59 30.83 -22.53
CA CYS A 2 -12.87 30.80 -21.24
C CYS A 2 -11.76 29.74 -21.38
N THR A 3 -10.56 30.16 -21.68
CA THR A 3 -9.37 29.35 -21.45
C THR A 3 -9.13 29.33 -19.95
N ALA A 4 -9.52 28.24 -19.30
CA ALA A 4 -9.15 28.02 -17.92
C ALA A 4 -7.62 28.02 -17.83
N GLN A 5 -7.07 28.98 -17.10
CA GLN A 5 -5.63 29.06 -16.87
C GLN A 5 -5.24 27.83 -16.01
N GLN A 6 -4.27 27.06 -16.48
CA GLN A 6 -3.78 25.93 -15.70
C GLN A 6 -3.14 26.43 -14.40
N PRO A 7 -3.42 25.78 -13.25
CA PRO A 7 -2.82 26.18 -11.99
C PRO A 7 -1.29 26.00 -12.06
N LYS A 8 -0.56 26.86 -11.34
CA LYS A 8 0.89 26.72 -11.22
C LYS A 8 1.21 25.53 -10.31
N PRO A 9 2.35 24.84 -10.50
CA PRO A 9 2.75 23.72 -9.66
C PRO A 9 2.73 24.03 -8.16
N GLU A 10 3.17 25.22 -7.77
CA GLU A 10 3.21 25.67 -6.37
C GLU A 10 1.81 25.77 -5.76
N GLU A 11 0.82 26.24 -6.54
CA GLU A 11 -0.58 26.33 -6.12
C GLU A 11 -1.17 24.94 -5.89
N VAL A 12 -0.82 23.99 -6.75
CA VAL A 12 -1.25 22.58 -6.61
C VAL A 12 -0.64 21.95 -5.36
N ILE A 13 0.66 22.16 -5.12
CA ILE A 13 1.35 21.64 -3.93
C ILE A 13 0.74 22.23 -2.65
N GLU A 14 0.40 23.52 -2.64
CA GLU A 14 -0.26 24.15 -1.49
C GLU A 14 -1.61 23.50 -1.18
N ILE A 15 -2.42 23.22 -2.21
CA ILE A 15 -3.70 22.53 -2.04
C ILE A 15 -3.49 21.10 -1.50
N ILE A 16 -2.55 20.37 -2.07
CA ILE A 16 -2.20 19.01 -1.63
C ILE A 16 -1.82 19.02 -0.15
N ASN A 17 -0.90 19.90 0.25
CA ASN A 17 -0.45 20.02 1.64
C ASN A 17 -1.62 20.36 2.58
N ARG A 18 -2.49 21.26 2.20
CA ARG A 18 -3.66 21.65 3.00
C ARG A 18 -4.63 20.49 3.22
N VAL A 19 -4.94 19.73 2.16
CA VAL A 19 -5.81 18.57 2.24
C VAL A 19 -5.16 17.47 3.08
N ASN A 20 -3.86 17.22 2.89
CA ASN A 20 -3.14 16.20 3.62
C ASN A 20 -3.02 16.53 5.11
N ASN A 21 -2.70 17.78 5.45
CA ASN A 21 -2.64 18.23 6.84
C ASN A 21 -4.00 18.11 7.53
N TYR A 22 -5.09 18.49 6.84
CA TYR A 22 -6.44 18.33 7.36
C TYR A 22 -6.76 16.87 7.69
N TRP A 23 -6.38 15.93 6.81
CA TRP A 23 -6.56 14.51 7.08
C TRP A 23 -5.81 14.08 8.36
N GLN A 24 -4.53 14.42 8.48
CA GLN A 24 -3.71 14.03 9.62
C GLN A 24 -4.22 14.63 10.94
N GLU A 25 -4.64 15.88 10.93
CA GLU A 25 -5.22 16.55 12.10
C GLU A 25 -6.54 15.92 12.55
N THR A 26 -7.36 15.49 11.60
CA THR A 26 -8.68 14.88 11.89
C THR A 26 -8.62 13.37 12.11
N HIS A 27 -7.49 12.72 11.83
CA HIS A 27 -7.26 11.29 12.01
C HIS A 27 -6.02 11.03 12.88
N PRO A 28 -6.04 11.44 14.17
CA PRO A 28 -4.90 11.25 15.07
C PRO A 28 -4.69 9.79 15.47
N GLN A 29 -5.71 8.96 15.31
CA GLN A 29 -5.62 7.51 15.53
C GLN A 29 -5.08 6.83 14.28
N HIS A 30 -4.22 5.82 14.45
CA HIS A 30 -3.55 5.20 13.31
C HIS A 30 -4.48 4.44 12.36
N GLY A 31 -5.55 3.87 12.86
CA GLY A 31 -6.48 3.09 12.05
C GLY A 31 -5.93 1.74 11.59
N ARG A 32 -6.80 0.94 11.00
CA ARG A 32 -6.49 -0.40 10.51
C ARG A 32 -5.74 -0.38 9.17
N SER A 33 -5.12 -1.50 8.81
CA SER A 33 -4.39 -1.68 7.54
C SER A 33 -5.27 -2.00 6.33
N PHE A 34 -6.59 -1.94 6.46
CA PHE A 34 -7.55 -2.22 5.39
C PHE A 34 -7.55 -1.11 4.34
N TRP A 35 -8.12 -1.35 3.18
CA TRP A 35 -8.06 -0.48 2.00
C TRP A 35 -8.43 0.97 2.27
N ASP A 36 -9.41 1.21 3.14
CA ASP A 36 -9.93 2.54 3.45
C ASP A 36 -8.87 3.50 3.99
N ASN A 37 -8.01 3.04 4.90
CA ASN A 37 -6.86 3.81 5.38
C ASN A 37 -5.63 3.64 4.48
N ALA A 38 -5.39 2.44 4.00
CA ALA A 38 -4.21 2.15 3.20
C ALA A 38 -4.16 2.99 1.91
N ALA A 39 -5.30 3.25 1.26
CA ALA A 39 -5.38 4.12 0.10
C ALA A 39 -4.92 5.56 0.40
N TYR A 40 -5.25 6.09 1.58
CA TYR A 40 -4.73 7.38 2.02
C TYR A 40 -3.21 7.37 2.12
N HIS A 41 -2.64 6.34 2.75
CA HIS A 41 -1.19 6.26 2.98
C HIS A 41 -0.39 6.12 1.68
N THR A 42 -0.93 5.51 0.63
CA THR A 42 -0.30 5.52 -0.70
C THR A 42 -0.15 6.95 -1.21
N GLY A 43 -1.19 7.77 -1.11
CA GLY A 43 -1.17 9.18 -1.48
C GLY A 43 -0.24 10.02 -0.59
N ASN A 44 -0.22 9.75 0.72
CA ASN A 44 0.65 10.45 1.66
C ASN A 44 2.14 10.21 1.37
N MET A 45 2.51 9.01 0.95
CA MET A 45 3.88 8.72 0.51
C MET A 45 4.24 9.43 -0.80
N GLU A 46 3.31 9.58 -1.74
CA GLU A 46 3.53 10.42 -2.92
C GLU A 46 3.75 11.89 -2.57
N VAL A 47 3.02 12.41 -1.58
CA VAL A 47 3.27 13.76 -1.04
C VAL A 47 4.66 13.87 -0.43
N PHE A 48 5.10 12.86 0.32
CA PHE A 48 6.47 12.79 0.84
C PHE A 48 7.50 12.83 -0.28
N PHE A 49 7.36 12.02 -1.31
CA PHE A 49 8.30 11.99 -2.45
C PHE A 49 8.31 13.31 -3.22
N LEU A 50 7.17 13.98 -3.34
CA LEU A 50 7.02 15.25 -4.03
C LEU A 50 7.63 16.42 -3.24
N THR A 51 7.45 16.46 -1.92
CA THR A 51 7.74 17.62 -1.07
C THR A 51 8.95 17.44 -0.16
N GLY A 52 9.34 16.22 0.15
CA GLY A 52 10.34 15.88 1.16
C GLY A 52 9.88 16.15 2.59
N ASN A 53 8.57 16.38 2.84
CA ASN A 53 8.06 16.68 4.18
C ASN A 53 8.18 15.46 5.11
N PRO A 54 9.06 15.52 6.14
CA PRO A 54 9.31 14.39 7.03
C PRO A 54 8.08 13.99 7.87
N GLU A 55 7.12 14.89 8.07
CA GLU A 55 5.89 14.59 8.80
C GLU A 55 5.03 13.59 8.05
N CYS A 56 5.01 13.64 6.71
CA CYS A 56 4.29 12.66 5.90
C CYS A 56 4.88 11.26 6.08
N TYR A 57 6.21 11.14 6.06
CA TYR A 57 6.90 9.88 6.32
C TYR A 57 6.58 9.35 7.73
N ALA A 58 6.75 10.19 8.74
CA ALA A 58 6.53 9.81 10.13
C ALA A 58 5.08 9.35 10.39
N TYR A 59 4.10 10.02 9.78
CA TYR A 59 2.70 9.65 9.92
C TYR A 59 2.40 8.26 9.32
N SER A 60 2.91 7.96 8.13
CA SER A 60 2.74 6.64 7.52
C SER A 60 3.57 5.55 8.21
N GLU A 61 4.76 5.86 8.69
CA GLU A 61 5.58 4.90 9.46
C GLU A 61 4.89 4.51 10.77
N ALA A 62 4.34 5.47 11.51
CA ALA A 62 3.59 5.19 12.73
C ALA A 62 2.35 4.31 12.50
N TRP A 63 1.63 4.55 11.40
CA TRP A 63 0.53 3.68 10.99
C TRP A 63 0.98 2.26 10.64
N ALA A 64 2.09 2.13 9.92
CA ALA A 64 2.66 0.83 9.55
C ALA A 64 3.12 0.05 10.79
N GLU A 65 3.79 0.70 11.73
CA GLU A 65 4.21 0.11 13.01
C GLU A 65 3.01 -0.33 13.86
N HIS A 66 1.97 0.50 13.96
CA HIS A 66 0.72 0.16 14.66
C HIS A 66 0.07 -1.11 14.09
N ASN A 67 0.15 -1.30 12.78
CA ASN A 67 -0.37 -2.47 12.09
C ASN A 67 0.65 -3.62 11.99
N GLU A 68 1.80 -3.51 12.67
CA GLU A 68 2.83 -4.55 12.73
C GLU A 68 3.40 -4.90 11.35
N TRP A 69 3.36 -3.95 10.40
CA TRP A 69 3.76 -4.15 8.99
C TRP A 69 2.98 -5.28 8.30
N LYS A 70 1.74 -5.53 8.75
CA LYS A 70 0.82 -6.55 8.23
C LYS A 70 -0.42 -5.90 7.61
N GLY A 71 -1.08 -6.66 6.73
CA GLY A 71 -2.48 -6.46 6.38
C GLY A 71 -3.36 -7.23 7.37
N ALA A 72 -4.06 -8.28 6.91
CA ALA A 72 -4.69 -9.22 7.81
C ALA A 72 -3.62 -10.02 8.59
N LYS A 73 -3.90 -10.34 9.86
CA LYS A 73 -2.86 -10.72 10.82
C LYS A 73 -2.68 -12.22 11.05
N SER A 74 -3.55 -13.09 10.49
CA SER A 74 -3.40 -14.54 10.69
C SER A 74 -2.06 -15.04 10.14
N ASP A 75 -1.34 -15.78 10.95
CA ASP A 75 -0.11 -16.49 10.56
C ASP A 75 -0.37 -17.95 10.16
N ASN A 76 -1.63 -18.42 10.31
CA ASN A 76 -2.02 -19.78 9.90
C ASN A 76 -2.38 -19.80 8.41
N LYS A 77 -1.45 -20.24 7.56
CA LYS A 77 -1.61 -20.28 6.10
C LYS A 77 -2.75 -21.18 5.62
N GLU A 78 -3.14 -22.17 6.42
CA GLU A 78 -4.27 -23.07 6.08
C GLU A 78 -5.62 -22.36 6.14
N GLU A 79 -5.71 -21.24 6.86
CA GLU A 79 -6.92 -20.43 7.01
C GLU A 79 -6.97 -19.24 6.04
N TRP A 80 -5.90 -18.97 5.30
CA TRP A 80 -5.82 -17.79 4.44
C TRP A 80 -6.85 -17.79 3.32
N LYS A 81 -7.62 -16.72 3.24
CA LYS A 81 -8.72 -16.52 2.30
C LYS A 81 -8.49 -15.31 1.40
N TYR A 82 -9.10 -15.34 0.21
CA TYR A 82 -9.09 -14.25 -0.76
C TYR A 82 -10.48 -13.84 -1.28
N SER A 83 -11.54 -14.45 -0.77
CA SER A 83 -12.91 -13.96 -0.97
C SER A 83 -13.12 -12.65 -0.21
N TYR A 84 -14.29 -12.03 -0.36
CA TYR A 84 -14.62 -10.84 0.42
C TYR A 84 -14.74 -11.16 1.92
N GLY A 85 -14.11 -10.33 2.75
CA GLY A 85 -14.20 -10.43 4.20
C GLY A 85 -13.22 -9.50 4.91
N GLU A 86 -13.48 -9.22 6.20
CA GLU A 86 -12.73 -8.24 6.98
C GLU A 86 -12.04 -8.82 8.23
N SER A 87 -12.04 -10.13 8.41
CA SER A 87 -11.32 -10.77 9.53
C SER A 87 -9.87 -11.09 9.20
N ASP A 88 -9.08 -11.41 10.21
CA ASP A 88 -7.63 -11.59 10.11
C ASP A 88 -7.17 -12.76 9.23
N ASP A 89 -8.06 -13.67 8.85
CA ASP A 89 -7.78 -14.77 7.94
C ASP A 89 -7.89 -14.41 6.45
N TYR A 90 -8.35 -13.21 6.11
CA TYR A 90 -8.41 -12.71 4.73
C TYR A 90 -7.06 -12.14 4.23
N VAL A 91 -6.00 -12.84 4.51
CA VAL A 91 -4.62 -12.44 4.20
C VAL A 91 -4.37 -12.30 2.69
N LEU A 92 -5.04 -13.11 1.89
CA LEU A 92 -4.89 -13.14 0.42
C LEU A 92 -5.87 -12.21 -0.30
N PHE A 93 -6.70 -11.47 0.45
CA PHE A 93 -7.64 -10.52 -0.10
C PHE A 93 -6.98 -9.17 -0.37
N GLY A 94 -7.14 -8.64 -1.59
CA GLY A 94 -6.44 -7.43 -2.02
C GLY A 94 -6.66 -6.20 -1.13
N ASP A 95 -7.84 -6.09 -0.51
CA ASP A 95 -8.16 -5.02 0.44
C ASP A 95 -7.23 -4.99 1.66
N TYR A 96 -6.62 -6.12 2.01
CA TYR A 96 -5.56 -6.24 3.02
C TYR A 96 -4.14 -6.22 2.44
N GLN A 97 -3.99 -6.08 1.13
CA GLN A 97 -2.69 -6.10 0.47
C GLN A 97 -2.24 -4.73 -0.03
N ILE A 98 -3.16 -3.80 -0.23
CA ILE A 98 -2.83 -2.43 -0.64
C ILE A 98 -1.86 -1.74 0.34
N CYS A 99 -1.91 -2.04 1.64
CA CYS A 99 -0.98 -1.52 2.64
C CYS A 99 0.49 -1.84 2.31
N PHE A 100 0.75 -2.94 1.61
CA PHE A 100 2.09 -3.32 1.20
C PHE A 100 2.75 -2.33 0.23
N GLN A 101 1.97 -1.55 -0.50
CA GLN A 101 2.49 -0.45 -1.31
C GLN A 101 3.23 0.57 -0.42
N THR A 102 2.57 1.01 0.64
CA THR A 102 3.14 1.96 1.60
C THR A 102 4.34 1.36 2.34
N TYR A 103 4.26 0.09 2.76
CA TYR A 103 5.38 -0.58 3.44
C TYR A 103 6.61 -0.69 2.55
N ALA A 104 6.43 -0.98 1.26
CA ALA A 104 7.52 -0.98 0.29
C ALA A 104 8.13 0.41 0.08
N ASP A 105 7.31 1.46 0.03
CA ASP A 105 7.78 2.84 -0.08
C ASP A 105 8.59 3.27 1.17
N LEU A 106 8.09 2.96 2.36
CA LEU A 106 8.80 3.22 3.62
C LEU A 106 10.12 2.46 3.70
N TYR A 107 10.16 1.21 3.21
CA TYR A 107 11.39 0.44 3.09
C TYR A 107 12.38 1.12 2.14
N THR A 108 11.94 1.63 1.02
CA THR A 108 12.80 2.31 0.03
C THR A 108 13.50 3.52 0.63
N VAL A 109 12.82 4.27 1.51
CA VAL A 109 13.36 5.46 2.18
C VAL A 109 14.32 5.07 3.31
N LYS A 110 13.92 4.09 4.14
CA LYS A 110 14.71 3.63 5.29
C LYS A 110 14.65 2.11 5.37
N PRO A 111 15.59 1.41 4.73
CA PRO A 111 15.58 -0.04 4.62
C PRO A 111 15.65 -0.73 5.99
N ASP A 112 14.67 -1.60 6.25
CA ASP A 112 14.63 -2.56 7.34
C ASP A 112 13.79 -3.75 6.86
N SER A 113 14.36 -4.95 6.88
CA SER A 113 13.73 -6.15 6.33
C SER A 113 12.36 -6.46 6.96
N GLY A 114 12.14 -6.08 8.21
CA GLY A 114 10.85 -6.23 8.89
C GLY A 114 9.71 -5.48 8.22
N LYS A 115 10.01 -4.37 7.54
CA LYS A 115 9.00 -3.55 6.85
C LYS A 115 8.31 -4.28 5.68
N ILE A 116 9.01 -5.17 5.00
CA ILE A 116 8.52 -5.88 3.81
C ILE A 116 8.40 -7.40 4.01
N ALA A 117 8.72 -7.92 5.19
CA ALA A 117 8.73 -9.36 5.45
C ALA A 117 7.35 -9.98 5.19
N ARG A 118 6.27 -9.37 5.71
CA ARG A 118 4.91 -9.87 5.51
C ARG A 118 4.45 -9.73 4.06
N ALA A 119 4.73 -8.61 3.41
CA ALA A 119 4.42 -8.41 1.99
C ALA A 119 5.08 -9.51 1.14
N ARG A 120 6.36 -9.78 1.40
CA ARG A 120 7.10 -10.85 0.72
C ARG A 120 6.46 -12.22 0.95
N GLU A 121 6.18 -12.57 2.20
CA GLU A 121 5.56 -13.84 2.56
C GLU A 121 4.24 -14.07 1.83
N VAL A 122 3.36 -13.06 1.84
CA VAL A 122 2.03 -13.15 1.23
C VAL A 122 2.12 -13.24 -0.29
N MET A 123 2.94 -12.40 -0.92
CA MET A 123 3.12 -12.42 -2.38
C MET A 123 3.79 -13.70 -2.85
N GLU A 124 4.83 -14.18 -2.16
CA GLU A 124 5.49 -15.45 -2.48
C GLU A 124 4.54 -16.64 -2.35
N TYR A 125 3.65 -16.63 -1.34
CA TYR A 125 2.61 -17.64 -1.22
C TYR A 125 1.70 -17.64 -2.46
N GLN A 126 1.19 -16.49 -2.88
CA GLN A 126 0.30 -16.38 -4.05
C GLN A 126 1.01 -16.75 -5.36
N MET A 127 2.28 -16.38 -5.51
CA MET A 127 3.10 -16.78 -6.67
C MET A 127 3.38 -18.29 -6.72
N SER A 128 3.37 -18.98 -5.58
CA SER A 128 3.62 -20.42 -5.48
C SER A 128 2.44 -21.30 -5.88
N THR A 129 1.28 -20.73 -6.16
CA THR A 129 0.05 -21.44 -6.53
C THR A 129 -0.30 -21.18 -7.98
N ASP A 130 -1.03 -22.13 -8.60
CA ASP A 130 -1.54 -22.02 -9.97
C ASP A 130 -2.83 -21.21 -10.07
N LYS A 131 -3.27 -20.59 -8.96
CA LYS A 131 -4.50 -19.78 -8.96
C LYS A 131 -4.27 -18.45 -9.69
N ASN A 132 -5.20 -18.12 -10.56
CA ASN A 132 -5.20 -16.87 -11.34
C ASN A 132 -6.41 -15.96 -11.02
N ASP A 133 -7.14 -16.26 -9.95
CA ASP A 133 -8.37 -15.59 -9.56
C ASP A 133 -8.28 -14.88 -8.20
N TYR A 134 -7.07 -14.69 -7.64
CA TYR A 134 -6.89 -13.98 -6.37
C TYR A 134 -7.45 -12.56 -6.41
N TRP A 135 -7.32 -11.88 -7.54
CA TRP A 135 -7.69 -10.47 -7.73
C TRP A 135 -8.81 -10.38 -8.78
N TRP A 136 -9.95 -10.96 -8.43
CA TRP A 136 -11.09 -11.20 -9.32
C TRP A 136 -11.97 -9.96 -9.59
N TRP A 137 -11.61 -8.78 -9.07
CA TRP A 137 -12.34 -7.54 -9.29
C TRP A 137 -11.40 -6.42 -9.78
N ALA A 138 -11.97 -5.39 -10.43
CA ALA A 138 -11.19 -4.33 -11.08
C ALA A 138 -10.27 -3.56 -10.12
N ASP A 139 -10.70 -3.34 -8.89
CA ASP A 139 -9.91 -2.63 -7.87
C ASP A 139 -8.64 -3.38 -7.47
N GLY A 140 -8.61 -4.69 -7.66
CA GLY A 140 -7.43 -5.53 -7.47
C GLY A 140 -6.23 -5.06 -8.29
N LEU A 141 -6.46 -4.52 -9.48
CA LEU A 141 -5.42 -3.93 -10.33
C LEU A 141 -4.72 -2.77 -9.62
N TYR A 142 -5.47 -1.85 -9.04
CA TYR A 142 -4.92 -0.72 -8.28
C TYR A 142 -4.26 -1.18 -6.98
N MET A 143 -4.88 -2.12 -6.27
CA MET A 143 -4.42 -2.53 -4.94
C MET A 143 -3.13 -3.34 -5.00
N VAL A 144 -3.01 -4.29 -5.92
CA VAL A 144 -1.98 -5.34 -5.90
C VAL A 144 -0.93 -5.20 -6.99
N MET A 145 -1.26 -4.76 -8.20
CA MET A 145 -0.25 -4.59 -9.25
C MET A 145 0.91 -3.69 -8.82
N PRO A 146 0.69 -2.54 -8.13
CA PRO A 146 1.80 -1.75 -7.60
C PRO A 146 2.64 -2.49 -6.55
N VAL A 147 2.04 -3.38 -5.73
CA VAL A 147 2.80 -4.21 -4.78
C VAL A 147 3.76 -5.13 -5.54
N MET A 148 3.27 -5.84 -6.55
CA MET A 148 4.08 -6.75 -7.37
C MET A 148 5.23 -6.01 -8.06
N THR A 149 4.97 -4.86 -8.67
CA THR A 149 6.00 -4.07 -9.35
C THR A 149 7.04 -3.50 -8.39
N LYS A 150 6.62 -3.03 -7.21
CA LYS A 150 7.53 -2.56 -6.16
C LYS A 150 8.40 -3.71 -5.63
N MET A 151 7.81 -4.86 -5.34
CA MET A 151 8.55 -6.04 -4.89
C MET A 151 9.53 -6.55 -5.95
N TYR A 152 9.16 -6.54 -7.22
CA TYR A 152 10.12 -6.81 -8.31
C TYR A 152 11.31 -5.85 -8.28
N LYS A 153 11.07 -4.55 -8.17
CA LYS A 153 12.13 -3.54 -8.10
C LYS A 153 13.06 -3.74 -6.90
N LEU A 154 12.52 -4.16 -5.76
CA LEU A 154 13.28 -4.38 -4.53
C LEU A 154 14.07 -5.69 -4.53
N THR A 155 13.55 -6.75 -5.17
CA THR A 155 14.11 -8.10 -5.07
C THR A 155 14.79 -8.58 -6.35
N GLY A 156 14.45 -8.01 -7.51
CA GLY A 156 14.88 -8.49 -8.83
C GLY A 156 14.25 -9.83 -9.25
N ASN A 157 13.29 -10.36 -8.49
CA ASN A 157 12.65 -11.64 -8.78
C ASN A 157 11.59 -11.48 -9.89
N PRO A 158 11.78 -12.06 -11.10
CA PRO A 158 10.86 -11.90 -12.21
C PRO A 158 9.49 -12.54 -11.98
N LEU A 159 9.36 -13.47 -11.05
CA LEU A 159 8.09 -14.14 -10.74
C LEU A 159 7.01 -13.15 -10.32
N TYR A 160 7.38 -12.01 -9.70
CA TYR A 160 6.41 -10.95 -9.39
C TYR A 160 5.72 -10.39 -10.64
N LEU A 161 6.47 -10.22 -11.74
CA LEU A 161 5.90 -9.73 -13.00
C LEU A 161 5.16 -10.83 -13.76
N GLU A 162 5.64 -12.07 -13.71
CA GLU A 162 5.00 -13.20 -14.36
C GLU A 162 3.59 -13.41 -13.79
N LYS A 163 3.43 -13.35 -12.47
CA LYS A 163 2.11 -13.48 -11.80
C LYS A 163 1.11 -12.38 -12.17
N LEU A 164 1.58 -11.22 -12.58
CA LEU A 164 0.72 -10.13 -13.06
C LEU A 164 0.11 -10.39 -14.44
N HIS A 165 0.69 -11.28 -15.22
CA HIS A 165 0.25 -11.60 -16.58
C HIS A 165 -0.73 -12.80 -16.64
N GLU A 166 -0.97 -13.48 -15.55
CA GLU A 166 -1.94 -14.56 -15.43
C GLU A 166 -3.38 -14.04 -15.28
#